data_57566057ce813bd40a309ea2ccd0cbf6
#
_entry.id   57566057ce813bd40a309ea2ccd0cbf6
#
_cell.length_a   1.000
_cell.length_b   1.000
_cell.length_c   1.000
_cell.angle_alpha   90.00
_cell.angle_beta   90.00
_cell.angle_gamma   90.00
#
_symmetry.space_group_name_H-M   'P 1'
#
loop_
_entity.id
_entity.type
_entity.pdbx_description
1 polymer ?
#
loop_
_entity_poly.entity_id
_entity_poly.type
_entity_poly.pdbx_seq_one_letter_code
_entity_poly.pdbx_strand_id
1 'polypeptide(L)'
;MRNTSKMTTLENKFPLMAVEQGCIISKDADITVAFEVELPELYTVTGAEYEAIHGCWCKAIKVLPDFSVVHKQDWFIKERYKPELDKDGMSFLSRSFERHFNERPYLKHTCYLYLTKTTKERNRMQSNFSTLCRGHIIPKELNKETAAKFMEAAEQFERIINDSGFVRLRRLSTDEIVGTDGKAGLIERYFSLMPEGDATLQDIDLSAREMRIGDNRLCLHTLSDAEDLPGTVATDTRYEKLSTDRSDCRLSFASPVGLLLSCNHIYNQYVIIDNSEENLQKFEKSARNMQSLSRYSRSNSINREWIDRYLNEAHSYGLTSVRAHFNVMAWSDDAEGLKHIKNDVGSQLASMECVPRHNTIDCPTLYWAAMPGNAADFPAEESFHTFIEQAVCLFTEETNYRSSLSPFGIKMVDRLTGKPLHLDISDLPMKPVSYTHLTL
;
A
#
# COMPACT_ATOMS: atom_id res chain seq x y z
N MET A 1 23.27 22.86 -23.69
CA MET A 1 21.86 23.21 -23.97
C MET A 1 21.10 23.13 -22.69
N ARG A 2 20.63 24.24 -22.12
CA ARG A 2 19.73 24.25 -20.96
C ARG A 2 18.37 23.75 -21.47
N ASN A 3 17.99 22.55 -21.06
CA ASN A 3 16.61 22.10 -21.16
C ASN A 3 15.79 23.02 -20.25
N THR A 4 15.14 24.00 -20.82
CA THR A 4 14.07 24.70 -20.14
C THR A 4 12.92 23.71 -20.01
N SER A 5 12.82 23.05 -18.86
CA SER A 5 11.63 22.29 -18.50
C SER A 5 10.43 23.22 -18.66
N LYS A 6 9.48 22.86 -19.51
CA LYS A 6 8.24 23.63 -19.68
C LYS A 6 7.50 23.57 -18.33
N MET A 7 7.51 24.65 -17.59
CA MET A 7 6.66 24.78 -16.40
C MET A 7 5.20 24.72 -16.86
N THR A 8 4.45 23.81 -16.28
CA THR A 8 3.00 23.71 -16.46
C THR A 8 2.34 23.87 -15.10
N THR A 9 1.16 24.46 -15.05
CA THR A 9 0.39 24.51 -13.81
C THR A 9 -0.14 23.12 -13.48
N LEU A 10 -0.19 22.76 -12.19
CA LEU A 10 -0.73 21.49 -11.71
C LEU A 10 -2.16 21.26 -12.24
N GLU A 11 -2.97 22.31 -12.29
CA GLU A 11 -4.35 22.31 -12.79
C GLU A 11 -4.51 21.68 -14.19
N ASN A 12 -3.55 21.94 -15.09
CA ASN A 12 -3.58 21.39 -16.45
C ASN A 12 -3.32 19.89 -16.51
N LYS A 13 -2.67 19.34 -15.50
CA LYS A 13 -2.30 17.91 -15.41
C LYS A 13 -3.07 17.16 -14.36
N PHE A 14 -3.78 17.86 -13.50
CA PHE A 14 -4.55 17.24 -12.42
C PHE A 14 -5.62 16.31 -12.98
N PRO A 15 -5.61 15.00 -12.64
CA PRO A 15 -6.43 14.02 -13.33
C PRO A 15 -7.86 13.94 -12.79
N LEU A 16 -8.15 14.53 -11.62
CA LEU A 16 -9.46 14.43 -11.00
C LEU A 16 -10.38 15.54 -11.49
N MET A 17 -11.67 15.20 -11.64
CA MET A 17 -12.73 16.10 -12.03
C MET A 17 -13.54 16.59 -10.83
N ALA A 18 -13.95 15.66 -9.96
CA ALA A 18 -14.81 15.97 -8.81
C ALA A 18 -14.66 14.91 -7.72
N VAL A 19 -15.05 15.27 -6.49
CA VAL A 19 -15.29 14.35 -5.39
C VAL A 19 -16.72 14.57 -4.93
N GLU A 20 -17.59 13.61 -5.18
CA GLU A 20 -19.03 13.69 -4.87
C GLU A 20 -19.49 12.45 -4.12
N GLN A 21 -20.25 12.65 -3.05
CA GLN A 21 -20.78 11.57 -2.21
C GLN A 21 -19.72 10.55 -1.73
N GLY A 22 -18.49 11.03 -1.44
CA GLY A 22 -17.36 10.20 -1.03
C GLY A 22 -16.76 9.34 -2.16
N CYS A 23 -17.13 9.61 -3.42
CA CYS A 23 -16.49 9.01 -4.59
C CYS A 23 -15.60 10.02 -5.30
N ILE A 24 -14.43 9.58 -5.73
CA ILE A 24 -13.50 10.37 -6.54
C ILE A 24 -13.78 10.03 -8.01
N ILE A 25 -13.99 11.04 -8.82
CA ILE A 25 -14.26 10.90 -10.25
C ILE A 25 -13.09 11.53 -11.02
N SER A 26 -12.44 10.75 -11.88
CA SER A 26 -11.37 11.25 -12.73
C SER A 26 -11.90 12.02 -13.93
N LYS A 27 -11.06 12.83 -14.57
CA LYS A 27 -11.39 13.49 -15.84
C LYS A 27 -11.61 12.50 -16.99
N ASP A 28 -11.17 11.27 -16.84
CA ASP A 28 -11.39 10.16 -17.78
C ASP A 28 -12.60 9.29 -17.38
N ALA A 29 -13.42 9.77 -16.41
CA ALA A 29 -14.62 9.16 -15.88
C ALA A 29 -14.42 7.86 -15.07
N ASP A 30 -13.18 7.55 -14.65
CA ASP A 30 -12.96 6.45 -13.69
C ASP A 30 -13.60 6.83 -12.34
N ILE A 31 -14.13 5.83 -11.65
CA ILE A 31 -14.83 6.01 -10.37
C ILE A 31 -14.03 5.31 -9.28
N THR A 32 -13.65 6.03 -8.24
CA THR A 32 -12.91 5.47 -7.10
C THR A 32 -13.66 5.67 -5.79
N VAL A 33 -13.77 4.61 -5.01
CA VAL A 33 -14.21 4.64 -3.61
C VAL A 33 -12.97 4.53 -2.73
N ALA A 34 -12.84 5.43 -1.75
CA ALA A 34 -11.71 5.51 -0.85
C ALA A 34 -12.11 5.12 0.57
N PHE A 35 -11.26 4.30 1.22
CA PHE A 35 -11.44 3.85 2.59
C PHE A 35 -10.18 4.14 3.41
N GLU A 36 -10.35 4.44 4.68
CA GLU A 36 -9.35 4.26 5.70
C GLU A 36 -9.43 2.81 6.19
N VAL A 37 -8.27 2.17 6.35
CA VAL A 37 -8.17 0.77 6.76
C VAL A 37 -7.63 0.71 8.18
N GLU A 38 -8.41 0.14 9.08
CA GLU A 38 -7.96 -0.19 10.42
C GLU A 38 -7.44 -1.62 10.43
N LEU A 39 -6.13 -1.77 10.51
CA LEU A 39 -5.44 -3.06 10.61
C LEU A 39 -5.30 -3.48 12.09
N PRO A 40 -5.13 -4.79 12.37
CA PRO A 40 -4.79 -5.28 13.69
C PRO A 40 -3.44 -4.73 14.16
N GLU A 41 -3.27 -4.63 15.46
CA GLU A 41 -2.05 -4.11 16.05
C GLU A 41 -0.90 -5.11 15.95
N LEU A 42 0.29 -4.59 15.79
CA LEU A 42 1.53 -5.36 15.77
C LEU A 42 1.59 -6.34 16.96
N TYR A 43 2.04 -7.56 16.72
CA TYR A 43 2.18 -8.67 17.70
C TYR A 43 0.88 -9.22 18.30
N THR A 44 -0.28 -8.80 17.84
CA THR A 44 -1.56 -9.31 18.34
C THR A 44 -2.15 -10.41 17.45
N VAL A 45 -1.54 -10.67 16.28
CA VAL A 45 -2.03 -11.61 15.27
C VAL A 45 -1.21 -12.90 15.29
N THR A 46 -1.90 -14.02 15.32
CA THR A 46 -1.31 -15.36 15.19
C THR A 46 -1.20 -15.78 13.72
N GLY A 47 -0.40 -16.82 13.41
CA GLY A 47 -0.28 -17.32 12.04
C GLY A 47 -1.63 -17.74 11.44
N ALA A 48 -2.50 -18.41 12.22
CA ALA A 48 -3.83 -18.79 11.75
C ALA A 48 -4.73 -17.58 11.46
N GLU A 49 -4.57 -16.48 12.20
CA GLU A 49 -5.30 -15.25 11.95
C GLU A 49 -4.77 -14.52 10.70
N TYR A 50 -3.45 -14.54 10.42
CA TYR A 50 -2.90 -14.05 9.15
C TYR A 50 -3.49 -14.80 7.95
N GLU A 51 -3.61 -16.14 8.04
CA GLU A 51 -4.27 -16.93 6.99
C GLU A 51 -5.75 -16.56 6.85
N ALA A 52 -6.45 -16.30 7.95
CA ALA A 52 -7.85 -15.87 7.90
C ALA A 52 -8.02 -14.48 7.27
N ILE A 53 -7.15 -13.52 7.61
CA ILE A 53 -7.12 -12.17 7.01
C ILE A 53 -6.85 -12.28 5.51
N HIS A 54 -5.83 -13.03 5.11
CA HIS A 54 -5.50 -13.30 3.72
C HIS A 54 -6.70 -13.89 2.95
N GLY A 55 -7.35 -14.93 3.51
CA GLY A 55 -8.54 -15.53 2.90
C GLY A 55 -9.72 -14.55 2.78
N CYS A 56 -9.82 -13.58 3.70
CA CYS A 56 -10.82 -12.54 3.66
C CYS A 56 -10.56 -11.54 2.50
N TRP A 57 -9.34 -11.05 2.35
CA TRP A 57 -8.95 -10.20 1.22
C TRP A 57 -9.19 -10.90 -0.12
N CYS A 58 -8.79 -12.17 -0.25
CA CYS A 58 -9.01 -12.95 -1.47
C CYS A 58 -10.50 -13.03 -1.83
N LYS A 59 -11.38 -13.28 -0.86
CA LYS A 59 -12.83 -13.30 -1.07
C LYS A 59 -13.38 -11.94 -1.47
N ALA A 60 -12.93 -10.88 -0.81
CA ALA A 60 -13.38 -9.52 -1.10
C ALA A 60 -12.95 -9.05 -2.50
N ILE A 61 -11.73 -9.34 -2.91
CA ILE A 61 -11.23 -8.97 -4.26
C ILE A 61 -12.02 -9.70 -5.36
N LYS A 62 -12.41 -10.95 -5.13
CA LYS A 62 -13.16 -11.77 -6.12
C LYS A 62 -14.58 -11.26 -6.42
N VAL A 63 -15.18 -10.40 -5.58
CA VAL A 63 -16.50 -9.82 -5.87
C VAL A 63 -16.46 -8.60 -6.77
N LEU A 64 -15.27 -8.02 -6.98
CA LEU A 64 -15.13 -6.84 -7.82
C LEU A 64 -15.28 -7.20 -9.31
N PRO A 65 -15.92 -6.35 -10.12
CA PRO A 65 -16.09 -6.59 -11.54
C PRO A 65 -14.75 -6.46 -12.29
N ASP A 66 -14.65 -7.11 -13.46
CA ASP A 66 -13.52 -6.95 -14.38
C ASP A 66 -13.18 -5.48 -14.61
N PHE A 67 -11.91 -5.19 -14.84
CA PHE A 67 -11.35 -3.85 -15.03
C PHE A 67 -11.55 -2.94 -13.80
N SER A 68 -11.40 -3.53 -12.64
CA SER A 68 -11.24 -2.82 -11.37
C SER A 68 -9.78 -2.86 -10.92
N VAL A 69 -9.37 -1.83 -10.18
CA VAL A 69 -8.05 -1.76 -9.56
C VAL A 69 -8.25 -1.65 -8.05
N VAL A 70 -7.63 -2.55 -7.32
CA VAL A 70 -7.47 -2.49 -5.87
C VAL A 70 -6.11 -1.89 -5.59
N HIS A 71 -6.07 -0.71 -5.01
CA HIS A 71 -4.83 -0.03 -4.63
C HIS A 71 -4.84 0.18 -3.11
N LYS A 72 -4.07 -0.63 -2.40
CA LYS A 72 -3.81 -0.45 -0.97
C LYS A 72 -2.55 0.38 -0.81
N GLN A 73 -2.60 1.38 0.05
CA GLN A 73 -1.54 2.35 0.24
C GLN A 73 -1.26 2.54 1.71
N ASP A 74 -0.08 2.13 2.14
CA ASP A 74 0.38 2.25 3.51
C ASP A 74 1.37 3.40 3.63
N TRP A 75 1.05 4.36 4.48
CA TRP A 75 1.85 5.56 4.74
C TRP A 75 2.59 5.40 6.04
N PHE A 76 3.89 5.45 6.00
CA PHE A 76 4.79 5.39 7.14
C PHE A 76 5.52 6.72 7.25
N ILE A 77 5.06 7.58 8.16
CA ILE A 77 5.53 8.96 8.27
C ILE A 77 6.12 9.18 9.66
N LYS A 78 7.27 9.80 9.72
CA LYS A 78 7.90 10.21 11.00
C LYS A 78 7.13 11.38 11.61
N GLU A 79 6.58 11.16 12.78
CA GLU A 79 5.93 12.16 13.61
C GLU A 79 6.71 12.36 14.90
N ARG A 80 6.50 13.52 15.52
CA ARG A 80 6.99 13.80 16.86
C ARG A 80 5.86 13.70 17.86
N TYR A 81 6.15 13.08 19.00
CA TYR A 81 5.22 13.02 20.11
C TYR A 81 4.91 14.44 20.61
N LYS A 82 3.63 14.75 20.79
CA LYS A 82 3.18 16.02 21.39
C LYS A 82 3.14 15.87 22.91
N PRO A 83 4.05 16.50 23.67
CA PRO A 83 4.12 16.33 25.12
C PRO A 83 2.99 17.08 25.82
N GLU A 84 2.46 16.48 26.87
CA GLU A 84 1.52 17.13 27.79
C GLU A 84 2.28 17.76 28.95
N LEU A 85 2.95 18.89 28.74
CA LEU A 85 3.80 19.54 29.76
C LEU A 85 3.04 20.42 30.74
N ASP A 86 1.78 20.76 30.43
CA ASP A 86 0.99 21.76 31.18
C ASP A 86 0.10 21.18 32.29
N LYS A 87 0.26 19.88 32.61
CA LYS A 87 -0.48 19.28 33.72
C LYS A 87 0.13 19.71 35.08
N ASP A 88 -0.67 20.38 35.90
CA ASP A 88 -0.27 20.72 37.27
C ASP A 88 0.10 19.46 38.07
N GLY A 89 1.21 19.53 38.80
CA GLY A 89 1.65 18.44 39.67
C GLY A 89 2.49 17.35 39.01
N MET A 90 2.94 17.51 37.75
CA MET A 90 3.83 16.53 37.12
C MET A 90 5.16 16.39 37.89
N SER A 91 5.52 15.12 38.16
CA SER A 91 6.82 14.78 38.73
C SER A 91 7.97 15.11 37.77
N PHE A 92 9.19 15.23 38.31
CA PHE A 92 10.40 15.39 37.49
C PHE A 92 10.54 14.26 36.46
N LEU A 93 10.27 13.02 36.85
CA LEU A 93 10.35 11.86 35.95
C LEU A 93 9.33 11.94 34.82
N SER A 94 8.09 12.35 35.12
CA SER A 94 7.05 12.54 34.09
C SER A 94 7.45 13.60 33.08
N ARG A 95 7.98 14.74 33.53
CA ARG A 95 8.46 15.79 32.61
C ARG A 95 9.65 15.34 31.77
N SER A 96 10.58 14.58 32.37
CA SER A 96 11.74 14.03 31.64
C SER A 96 11.31 13.03 30.59
N PHE A 97 10.30 12.22 30.88
CA PHE A 97 9.69 11.28 29.94
C PHE A 97 9.04 12.03 28.77
N GLU A 98 8.20 13.03 29.03
CA GLU A 98 7.55 13.81 27.96
C GLU A 98 8.58 14.47 27.03
N ARG A 99 9.64 15.06 27.58
CA ARG A 99 10.75 15.63 26.79
C ARG A 99 11.46 14.59 25.95
N HIS A 100 11.78 13.45 26.54
CA HIS A 100 12.49 12.37 25.86
C HIS A 100 11.78 11.93 24.58
N PHE A 101 10.45 11.79 24.62
CA PHE A 101 9.68 11.36 23.45
C PHE A 101 9.39 12.51 22.48
N ASN A 102 9.27 13.75 22.95
CA ASN A 102 9.13 14.91 22.06
C ASN A 102 10.37 15.13 21.19
N GLU A 103 11.56 14.82 21.71
CA GLU A 103 12.83 15.00 20.99
C GLU A 103 13.07 13.91 19.93
N ARG A 104 12.37 12.78 20.00
CA ARG A 104 12.57 11.62 19.13
C ARG A 104 11.38 11.41 18.20
N PRO A 105 11.61 11.38 16.87
CA PRO A 105 10.55 11.02 15.96
C PRO A 105 10.23 9.52 16.08
N TYR A 106 8.97 9.18 15.91
CA TYR A 106 8.51 7.80 15.76
C TYR A 106 7.82 7.61 14.42
N LEU A 107 7.75 6.37 13.95
CA LEU A 107 7.10 6.04 12.68
C LEU A 107 5.60 5.81 12.93
N LYS A 108 4.76 6.68 12.38
CA LYS A 108 3.30 6.51 12.38
C LYS A 108 2.86 5.85 11.10
N HIS A 109 2.01 4.86 11.21
CA HIS A 109 1.39 4.18 10.09
C HIS A 109 -0.07 4.61 9.94
N THR A 110 -0.47 4.87 8.70
CA THR A 110 -1.88 5.02 8.28
C THR A 110 -2.09 4.25 6.99
N CYS A 111 -3.20 3.55 6.88
CA CYS A 111 -3.49 2.70 5.72
C CYS A 111 -4.75 3.18 5.01
N TYR A 112 -4.68 3.27 3.68
CA TYR A 112 -5.78 3.61 2.79
C TYR A 112 -5.99 2.53 1.74
N LEU A 113 -7.23 2.39 1.30
CA LEU A 113 -7.62 1.49 0.23
C LEU A 113 -8.46 2.25 -0.79
N TYR A 114 -8.11 2.12 -2.04
CA TYR A 114 -8.83 2.71 -3.18
C TYR A 114 -9.32 1.59 -4.08
N LEU A 115 -10.64 1.53 -4.28
CA LEU A 115 -11.27 0.65 -5.27
C LEU A 115 -11.63 1.51 -6.47
N THR A 116 -11.02 1.27 -7.61
CA THR A 116 -11.22 2.07 -8.82
C THR A 116 -11.82 1.23 -9.92
N LYS A 117 -12.90 1.69 -10.54
CA LYS A 117 -13.49 1.10 -11.74
C LYS A 117 -13.04 1.87 -12.97
N THR A 118 -12.55 1.14 -13.96
CA THR A 118 -12.08 1.71 -15.22
C THR A 118 -12.55 0.87 -16.42
N THR A 119 -12.05 1.17 -17.61
CA THR A 119 -12.32 0.42 -18.85
C THR A 119 -11.20 -0.55 -19.17
N LYS A 120 -11.48 -1.51 -20.06
CA LYS A 120 -10.50 -2.47 -20.56
C LYS A 120 -9.28 -1.78 -21.20
N GLU A 121 -9.51 -0.69 -21.94
CA GLU A 121 -8.46 0.03 -22.63
C GLU A 121 -7.54 0.75 -21.67
N ARG A 122 -8.10 1.48 -20.72
CA ARG A 122 -7.31 2.17 -19.68
C ARG A 122 -6.55 1.20 -18.79
N ASN A 123 -7.17 0.10 -18.42
CA ASN A 123 -6.54 -0.92 -17.57
C ASN A 123 -5.29 -1.57 -18.20
N ARG A 124 -5.07 -1.38 -19.50
CA ARG A 124 -3.96 -1.96 -20.28
C ARG A 124 -3.10 -0.92 -20.97
N MET A 125 -3.19 0.33 -20.52
CA MET A 125 -2.41 1.42 -21.12
C MET A 125 -0.94 1.35 -20.71
N GLN A 126 -0.10 1.82 -21.60
CA GLN A 126 1.34 1.97 -21.36
C GLN A 126 1.66 3.36 -20.79
N SER A 127 2.84 3.52 -20.18
CA SER A 127 3.28 4.76 -19.53
C SER A 127 3.26 5.98 -20.44
N ASN A 128 3.53 5.82 -21.74
CA ASN A 128 3.47 6.91 -22.73
C ASN A 128 2.03 7.40 -22.99
N PHE A 129 1.02 6.67 -22.56
CA PHE A 129 -0.39 7.06 -22.60
C PHE A 129 -0.92 7.59 -21.27
N SER A 130 -0.08 7.71 -20.26
CA SER A 130 -0.43 8.35 -18.99
C SER A 130 -0.96 9.77 -19.20
N THR A 131 -1.87 10.19 -18.32
CA THR A 131 -2.42 11.57 -18.30
C THR A 131 -1.35 12.64 -18.07
N LEU A 132 -0.16 12.27 -17.56
CA LEU A 132 1.01 13.16 -17.55
C LEU A 132 1.49 13.52 -18.97
N CYS A 133 1.35 12.62 -19.93
CA CYS A 133 1.89 12.77 -21.28
C CYS A 133 0.86 13.29 -22.28
N ARG A 134 -0.43 13.04 -22.05
CA ARG A 134 -1.53 13.39 -22.95
C ARG A 134 -2.72 14.07 -22.25
N GLY A 135 -3.71 14.47 -23.03
CA GLY A 135 -5.00 14.96 -22.52
C GLY A 135 -5.95 13.81 -22.15
N HIS A 136 -7.02 14.15 -21.43
CA HIS A 136 -8.05 13.23 -21.02
C HIS A 136 -8.98 12.82 -22.17
N ILE A 137 -9.44 11.57 -22.16
CA ILE A 137 -10.41 11.02 -23.12
C ILE A 137 -11.47 10.29 -22.31
N ILE A 138 -12.71 10.75 -22.40
CA ILE A 138 -13.86 10.13 -21.68
C ILE A 138 -14.28 8.87 -22.42
N PRO A 139 -14.18 7.68 -21.81
CA PRO A 139 -14.65 6.43 -22.38
C PRO A 139 -16.18 6.34 -22.37
N LYS A 140 -16.77 5.77 -23.43
CA LYS A 140 -18.22 5.59 -23.53
C LYS A 140 -18.78 4.45 -22.68
N GLU A 141 -17.91 3.52 -22.25
CA GLU A 141 -18.29 2.32 -21.51
C GLU A 141 -18.62 2.61 -20.04
N LEU A 142 -18.12 3.71 -19.47
CA LEU A 142 -18.44 4.11 -18.10
C LEU A 142 -19.77 4.86 -18.08
N ASN A 143 -20.85 4.13 -17.89
CA ASN A 143 -22.20 4.62 -17.80
C ASN A 143 -22.80 4.44 -16.39
N LYS A 144 -24.02 4.95 -16.17
CA LYS A 144 -24.68 4.87 -14.86
C LYS A 144 -24.91 3.44 -14.36
N GLU A 145 -25.16 2.50 -15.26
CA GLU A 145 -25.37 1.09 -14.89
C GLU A 145 -24.06 0.43 -14.44
N THR A 146 -22.97 0.69 -15.14
CA THR A 146 -21.63 0.22 -14.75
C THR A 146 -21.22 0.80 -13.40
N ALA A 147 -21.48 2.09 -13.18
CA ALA A 147 -21.23 2.75 -11.92
C ALA A 147 -22.04 2.14 -10.77
N ALA A 148 -23.34 1.90 -10.96
CA ALA A 148 -24.20 1.29 -9.95
C ALA A 148 -23.73 -0.12 -9.57
N LYS A 149 -23.43 -0.97 -10.56
CA LYS A 149 -22.90 -2.33 -10.31
C LYS A 149 -21.57 -2.30 -9.56
N PHE A 150 -20.69 -1.35 -9.89
CA PHE A 150 -19.43 -1.20 -9.16
C PHE A 150 -19.65 -0.75 -7.72
N MET A 151 -20.58 0.17 -7.47
CA MET A 151 -20.92 0.62 -6.12
C MET A 151 -21.45 -0.53 -5.26
N GLU A 152 -22.36 -1.36 -5.81
CA GLU A 152 -22.88 -2.56 -5.14
C GLU A 152 -21.72 -3.54 -4.81
N ALA A 153 -20.79 -3.76 -5.74
CA ALA A 153 -19.62 -4.60 -5.51
C ALA A 153 -18.68 -4.03 -4.44
N ALA A 154 -18.47 -2.71 -4.43
CA ALA A 154 -17.66 -2.04 -3.41
C ALA A 154 -18.31 -2.13 -2.00
N GLU A 155 -19.63 -2.02 -1.90
CA GLU A 155 -20.35 -2.24 -0.64
C GLU A 155 -20.26 -3.70 -0.17
N GLN A 156 -20.32 -4.65 -1.10
CA GLN A 156 -20.13 -6.06 -0.78
C GLN A 156 -18.69 -6.34 -0.32
N PHE A 157 -17.71 -5.76 -0.99
CA PHE A 157 -16.30 -5.83 -0.60
C PHE A 157 -16.09 -5.31 0.83
N GLU A 158 -16.60 -4.11 1.13
CA GLU A 158 -16.53 -3.50 2.47
C GLU A 158 -17.15 -4.42 3.53
N ARG A 159 -18.33 -4.98 3.25
CA ARG A 159 -19.02 -5.89 4.17
C ARG A 159 -18.22 -7.16 4.44
N ILE A 160 -17.67 -7.79 3.40
CA ILE A 160 -16.86 -9.00 3.56
C ILE A 160 -15.64 -8.75 4.47
N ILE A 161 -14.96 -7.62 4.30
CA ILE A 161 -13.80 -7.27 5.13
C ILE A 161 -14.24 -6.98 6.57
N ASN A 162 -15.28 -6.15 6.76
CA ASN A 162 -15.75 -5.76 8.09
C ASN A 162 -16.31 -6.95 8.89
N ASP A 163 -16.98 -7.89 8.23
CA ASP A 163 -17.53 -9.10 8.86
C ASP A 163 -16.44 -10.08 9.33
N SER A 164 -15.20 -9.95 8.83
CA SER A 164 -14.07 -10.75 9.28
C SER A 164 -13.70 -10.53 10.75
N GLY A 165 -13.96 -9.33 11.26
CA GLY A 165 -13.61 -8.91 12.62
C GLY A 165 -12.13 -8.59 12.83
N PHE A 166 -11.26 -8.81 11.84
CA PHE A 166 -9.82 -8.53 11.94
C PHE A 166 -9.44 -7.16 11.36
N VAL A 167 -9.96 -6.85 10.19
CA VAL A 167 -9.70 -5.61 9.46
C VAL A 167 -11.00 -4.83 9.35
N ARG A 168 -10.95 -3.52 9.52
CA ARG A 168 -12.11 -2.65 9.38
C ARG A 168 -11.89 -1.61 8.32
N LEU A 169 -12.82 -1.51 7.38
CA LEU A 169 -12.89 -0.47 6.37
C LEU A 169 -13.86 0.61 6.83
N ARG A 170 -13.43 1.86 6.77
CA ARG A 170 -14.25 3.04 6.96
C ARG A 170 -14.20 3.91 5.71
N ARG A 171 -15.32 4.09 5.05
CA ARG A 171 -15.40 4.94 3.87
C ARG A 171 -15.06 6.39 4.21
N LEU A 172 -14.21 7.02 3.42
CA LEU A 172 -13.83 8.42 3.58
C LEU A 172 -14.95 9.35 3.08
N SER A 173 -15.18 10.42 3.79
CA SER A 173 -16.09 11.49 3.38
C SER A 173 -15.43 12.41 2.36
N THR A 174 -16.23 13.22 1.66
CA THR A 174 -15.73 14.23 0.73
C THR A 174 -14.74 15.18 1.40
N ASP A 175 -15.05 15.62 2.62
CA ASP A 175 -14.20 16.55 3.39
C ASP A 175 -12.85 15.93 3.79
N GLU A 176 -12.81 14.63 4.06
CA GLU A 176 -11.55 13.92 4.36
C GLU A 176 -10.69 13.73 3.11
N ILE A 177 -11.31 13.60 1.94
CA ILE A 177 -10.61 13.43 0.66
C ILE A 177 -10.07 14.76 0.15
N VAL A 178 -10.92 15.79 0.11
CA VAL A 178 -10.60 17.11 -0.47
C VAL A 178 -9.92 18.03 0.56
N GLY A 179 -10.34 17.95 1.82
CA GLY A 179 -9.94 18.88 2.89
C GLY A 179 -11.02 19.92 3.19
N THR A 180 -10.81 20.62 4.28
CA THR A 180 -11.63 21.74 4.74
C THR A 180 -10.73 22.90 5.15
N ASP A 181 -11.31 24.09 5.38
CA ASP A 181 -10.55 25.23 5.89
C ASP A 181 -9.78 24.85 7.17
N GLY A 182 -8.46 24.88 7.09
CA GLY A 182 -7.55 24.57 8.21
C GLY A 182 -7.26 23.07 8.42
N LYS A 183 -7.75 22.16 7.55
CA LYS A 183 -7.39 20.74 7.58
C LYS A 183 -7.17 20.19 6.17
N ALA A 184 -5.95 19.84 5.87
CA ALA A 184 -5.59 19.27 4.58
C ALA A 184 -6.31 17.94 4.32
N GLY A 185 -6.86 17.77 3.14
CA GLY A 185 -7.44 16.51 2.66
C GLY A 185 -6.39 15.49 2.26
N LEU A 186 -6.83 14.27 2.01
CA LEU A 186 -5.96 13.17 1.60
C LEU A 186 -5.16 13.49 0.33
N ILE A 187 -5.80 14.14 -0.66
CA ILE A 187 -5.15 14.52 -1.93
C ILE A 187 -4.06 15.57 -1.69
N GLU A 188 -4.34 16.61 -0.90
CA GLU A 188 -3.36 17.65 -0.58
C GLU A 188 -2.17 17.09 0.20
N ARG A 189 -2.43 16.19 1.15
CA ARG A 189 -1.37 15.51 1.92
C ARG A 189 -0.49 14.65 1.01
N TYR A 190 -1.06 14.01 0.00
CA TYR A 190 -0.29 13.24 -0.98
C TYR A 190 0.69 14.13 -1.76
N PHE A 191 0.23 15.27 -2.26
CA PHE A 191 1.07 16.20 -3.01
C PHE A 191 2.10 16.95 -2.15
N SER A 192 1.84 17.12 -0.87
CA SER A 192 2.78 17.77 0.05
C SER A 192 3.68 16.79 0.80
N LEU A 193 3.42 15.49 0.73
CA LEU A 193 4.10 14.43 1.51
C LEU A 193 4.09 14.73 3.02
N MET A 194 3.06 15.41 3.48
CA MET A 194 2.91 15.81 4.87
C MET A 194 1.96 14.90 5.64
N PRO A 195 2.27 14.56 6.89
CA PRO A 195 1.46 13.60 7.64
C PRO A 195 0.08 14.15 8.03
N GLU A 196 0.03 15.31 8.61
CA GLU A 196 -1.20 16.01 9.08
C GLU A 196 -0.90 17.50 9.25
N GLY A 197 -1.90 18.35 9.12
CA GLY A 197 -1.82 19.78 9.35
C GLY A 197 -2.13 20.59 8.10
N ASP A 198 -1.72 21.85 8.08
CA ASP A 198 -1.88 22.73 6.93
C ASP A 198 -0.91 22.30 5.82
N ALA A 199 -1.41 21.52 4.86
CA ALA A 199 -0.63 21.16 3.70
C ALA A 199 -0.49 22.39 2.79
N THR A 200 0.74 22.80 2.53
CA THR A 200 1.04 23.75 1.48
C THR A 200 1.45 23.02 0.24
N LEU A 201 0.76 23.29 -0.88
CA LEU A 201 1.18 22.77 -2.18
C LEU A 201 2.58 23.26 -2.49
N GLN A 202 3.46 22.35 -2.84
CA GLN A 202 4.85 22.60 -3.16
C GLN A 202 5.10 22.37 -4.66
N ASP A 203 6.17 22.91 -5.19
CA ASP A 203 6.57 22.64 -6.56
C ASP A 203 6.93 21.17 -6.74
N ILE A 204 6.43 20.55 -7.80
CA ILE A 204 6.68 19.15 -8.16
C ILE A 204 7.58 19.13 -9.39
N ASP A 205 8.81 18.61 -9.23
CA ASP A 205 9.71 18.33 -10.34
C ASP A 205 9.62 16.86 -10.73
N LEU A 206 8.94 16.59 -11.84
CA LEU A 206 8.73 15.25 -12.39
C LEU A 206 9.87 14.84 -13.33
N SER A 207 11.12 15.20 -13.02
CA SER A 207 12.23 14.79 -13.86
C SER A 207 12.55 13.29 -13.67
N ALA A 208 12.89 12.62 -14.78
CA ALA A 208 13.26 11.20 -14.76
C ALA A 208 14.61 10.92 -14.05
N ARG A 209 15.41 11.92 -13.76
CA ARG A 209 16.70 11.74 -13.07
C ARG A 209 16.55 11.72 -11.57
N GLU A 210 15.74 12.63 -11.05
CA GLU A 210 15.50 12.78 -9.62
C GLU A 210 14.17 13.53 -9.44
N MET A 211 13.17 12.83 -8.99
CA MET A 211 11.88 13.44 -8.70
C MET A 211 11.95 14.18 -7.37
N ARG A 212 11.34 15.39 -7.31
CA ARG A 212 11.29 16.22 -6.09
C ARG A 212 9.91 16.79 -5.87
N ILE A 213 9.56 16.91 -4.60
CA ILE A 213 8.37 17.61 -4.13
C ILE A 213 8.84 18.60 -3.06
N GLY A 214 8.91 19.87 -3.42
CA GLY A 214 9.57 20.89 -2.62
C GLY A 214 11.02 20.51 -2.34
N ASP A 215 11.41 20.46 -1.07
CA ASP A 215 12.75 20.07 -0.64
C ASP A 215 12.95 18.55 -0.62
N ASN A 216 11.87 17.75 -0.64
CA ASN A 216 11.95 16.31 -0.56
C ASN A 216 12.38 15.70 -1.89
N ARG A 217 13.40 14.87 -1.86
CA ARG A 217 13.90 14.04 -2.96
C ARG A 217 13.35 12.64 -2.82
N LEU A 218 12.75 12.11 -3.88
CA LEU A 218 12.10 10.81 -3.88
C LEU A 218 12.98 9.73 -4.48
N CYS A 219 12.85 8.52 -3.98
CA CYS A 219 13.33 7.31 -4.62
C CYS A 219 12.20 6.28 -4.67
N LEU A 220 12.22 5.47 -5.72
CA LEU A 220 11.22 4.44 -5.96
C LEU A 220 11.92 3.10 -6.17
N HIS A 221 11.48 2.09 -5.43
CA HIS A 221 11.86 0.68 -5.66
C HIS A 221 10.61 -0.07 -6.07
N THR A 222 10.70 -0.81 -7.17
CA THR A 222 9.56 -1.52 -7.77
C THR A 222 9.76 -3.01 -7.77
N LEU A 223 8.64 -3.74 -7.64
CA LEU A 223 8.48 -5.14 -7.95
C LEU A 223 7.46 -5.19 -9.10
N SER A 224 7.98 -5.09 -10.33
CA SER A 224 7.20 -4.96 -11.57
C SER A 224 7.20 -6.24 -12.40
N ASP A 225 8.06 -7.19 -12.06
CA ASP A 225 8.23 -8.45 -12.76
C ASP A 225 8.11 -9.64 -11.80
N ALA A 226 7.58 -10.75 -12.27
CA ALA A 226 7.54 -11.99 -11.51
C ALA A 226 8.94 -12.49 -11.11
N GLU A 227 9.97 -12.17 -11.90
CA GLU A 227 11.37 -12.47 -11.59
C GLU A 227 11.94 -11.66 -10.42
N ASP A 228 11.26 -10.58 -10.01
CA ASP A 228 11.65 -9.76 -8.87
C ASP A 228 11.20 -10.36 -7.54
N LEU A 229 10.29 -11.33 -7.58
CA LEU A 229 9.68 -11.95 -6.42
C LEU A 229 10.41 -13.22 -6.00
N PRO A 230 10.30 -13.61 -4.72
CA PRO A 230 10.85 -14.90 -4.25
C PRO A 230 10.11 -16.08 -4.89
N GLY A 231 10.74 -17.25 -4.88
CA GLY A 231 10.14 -18.47 -5.41
C GLY A 231 8.88 -18.94 -4.66
N THR A 232 8.69 -18.49 -3.42
CA THR A 232 7.52 -18.76 -2.57
C THR A 232 7.17 -17.54 -1.76
N VAL A 233 5.87 -17.29 -1.58
CA VAL A 233 5.33 -16.26 -0.69
C VAL A 233 4.50 -16.91 0.40
N ALA A 234 4.39 -16.27 1.55
CA ALA A 234 3.59 -16.72 2.67
C ALA A 234 2.71 -15.58 3.18
N THR A 235 1.72 -15.90 3.98
CA THR A 235 0.84 -14.89 4.61
C THR A 235 1.58 -14.15 5.72
N ASP A 236 2.48 -14.84 6.40
CA ASP A 236 3.24 -14.32 7.52
C ASP A 236 4.64 -14.94 7.59
N THR A 237 5.52 -14.31 8.34
CA THR A 237 6.86 -14.80 8.63
C THR A 237 7.15 -14.73 10.12
N ARG A 238 7.97 -15.66 10.61
CA ARG A 238 8.47 -15.62 11.99
C ARG A 238 9.49 -14.51 12.14
N TYR A 239 9.26 -13.63 13.10
CA TYR A 239 10.18 -12.55 13.41
C TYR A 239 11.20 -12.95 14.47
N GLU A 240 12.38 -13.39 14.04
CA GLU A 240 13.40 -14.00 14.89
C GLU A 240 13.91 -13.08 16.02
N LYS A 241 13.92 -11.76 15.80
CA LYS A 241 14.43 -10.79 16.80
C LYS A 241 13.59 -10.74 18.09
N LEU A 242 12.33 -11.16 18.03
CA LEU A 242 11.40 -11.16 19.17
C LEU A 242 10.86 -12.54 19.49
N SER A 243 11.04 -13.53 18.61
CA SER A 243 10.65 -14.92 18.85
C SER A 243 11.63 -15.59 19.82
N THR A 244 11.11 -16.53 20.59
CA THR A 244 11.87 -17.37 21.51
C THR A 244 11.50 -18.83 21.30
N ASP A 245 12.16 -19.75 22.01
CA ASP A 245 11.81 -21.19 21.97
C ASP A 245 10.38 -21.48 22.47
N ARG A 246 9.75 -20.53 23.19
CA ARG A 246 8.44 -20.69 23.81
C ARG A 246 7.38 -19.73 23.26
N SER A 247 7.75 -18.72 22.49
CA SER A 247 6.85 -17.74 21.91
C SER A 247 7.22 -17.48 20.46
N ASP A 248 6.25 -17.56 19.59
CA ASP A 248 6.39 -17.30 18.17
C ASP A 248 5.79 -15.93 17.85
N CYS A 249 6.66 -14.96 17.53
CA CYS A 249 6.25 -13.65 17.11
C CYS A 249 6.18 -13.64 15.58
N ARG A 250 4.99 -13.41 15.04
CA ARG A 250 4.76 -13.41 13.61
C ARG A 250 4.42 -12.02 13.09
N LEU A 251 4.85 -11.73 11.89
CA LEU A 251 4.56 -10.51 11.15
C LEU A 251 4.14 -10.87 9.73
N SER A 252 3.37 -10.01 9.06
CA SER A 252 3.05 -10.21 7.65
C SER A 252 4.32 -10.32 6.80
N PHE A 253 4.22 -11.06 5.70
CA PHE A 253 5.36 -11.27 4.79
C PHE A 253 5.96 -9.94 4.32
N ALA A 254 5.13 -8.92 4.08
CA ALA A 254 5.54 -7.61 3.59
C ALA A 254 6.01 -6.64 4.70
N SER A 255 6.01 -7.03 5.99
CA SER A 255 6.43 -6.12 7.07
C SER A 255 7.85 -5.55 6.94
N PRO A 256 8.84 -6.20 6.29
CA PRO A 256 10.14 -5.58 6.04
C PRO A 256 10.06 -4.26 5.25
N VAL A 257 9.14 -4.12 4.31
CA VAL A 257 8.90 -2.89 3.55
C VAL A 257 7.81 -1.99 4.15
N GLY A 258 7.29 -2.37 5.32
CA GLY A 258 6.34 -1.62 6.12
C GLY A 258 6.95 -1.08 7.40
N LEU A 259 6.46 -1.54 8.55
CA LEU A 259 6.86 -1.06 9.89
C LEU A 259 8.35 -1.27 10.23
N LEU A 260 9.06 -2.16 9.55
CA LEU A 260 10.48 -2.40 9.79
C LEU A 260 11.41 -1.42 9.08
N LEU A 261 10.91 -0.61 8.13
CA LEU A 261 11.65 0.51 7.55
C LEU A 261 11.56 1.74 8.46
N SER A 262 12.70 2.37 8.75
CA SER A 262 12.77 3.52 9.66
C SER A 262 12.75 4.89 8.97
N CYS A 263 12.30 4.99 7.74
CA CYS A 263 12.25 6.21 6.93
C CYS A 263 10.80 6.65 6.62
N ASN A 264 10.65 7.88 6.13
CA ASN A 264 9.39 8.31 5.51
C ASN A 264 9.20 7.55 4.19
N HIS A 265 8.11 6.82 4.07
CA HIS A 265 7.81 6.11 2.84
C HIS A 265 6.31 5.82 2.70
N ILE A 266 5.92 5.54 1.46
CA ILE A 266 4.61 4.98 1.10
C ILE A 266 4.86 3.63 0.42
N TYR A 267 4.22 2.58 0.91
CA TYR A 267 4.19 1.29 0.26
C TYR A 267 2.89 1.15 -0.52
N ASN A 268 2.99 1.09 -1.84
CA ASN A 268 1.86 0.96 -2.75
C ASN A 268 1.72 -0.50 -3.19
N GLN A 269 0.51 -1.03 -3.10
CA GLN A 269 0.16 -2.41 -3.41
C GLN A 269 -1.02 -2.38 -4.39
N TYR A 270 -0.80 -2.88 -5.60
CA TYR A 270 -1.80 -2.91 -6.65
C TYR A 270 -2.20 -4.34 -6.99
N VAL A 271 -3.50 -4.59 -7.04
CA VAL A 271 -4.11 -5.77 -7.66
C VAL A 271 -5.04 -5.28 -8.75
N ILE A 272 -4.68 -5.57 -10.00
CA ILE A 272 -5.37 -5.10 -11.19
C ILE A 272 -6.17 -6.26 -11.74
N ILE A 273 -7.49 -6.13 -11.69
CA ILE A 273 -8.44 -7.16 -12.08
C ILE A 273 -8.70 -7.03 -13.58
N ASP A 274 -8.18 -7.97 -14.33
CA ASP A 274 -8.48 -8.17 -15.74
C ASP A 274 -9.61 -9.21 -15.92
N ASN A 275 -10.02 -9.46 -17.16
CA ASN A 275 -10.81 -10.64 -17.44
C ASN A 275 -9.91 -11.88 -17.38
N SER A 276 -10.07 -12.70 -16.34
CA SER A 276 -9.23 -13.85 -16.05
C SER A 276 -9.27 -14.89 -17.19
N GLU A 277 -10.45 -15.18 -17.75
CA GLU A 277 -10.61 -16.14 -18.85
C GLU A 277 -9.86 -15.69 -20.11
N GLU A 278 -10.00 -14.40 -20.48
CA GLU A 278 -9.24 -13.85 -21.63
C GLU A 278 -7.73 -13.95 -21.42
N ASN A 279 -7.25 -13.74 -20.20
CA ASN A 279 -5.83 -13.83 -19.89
C ASN A 279 -5.33 -15.29 -19.99
N LEU A 280 -6.04 -16.25 -19.42
CA LEU A 280 -5.69 -17.66 -19.52
C LEU A 280 -5.70 -18.13 -20.97
N GLN A 281 -6.69 -17.74 -21.78
CA GLN A 281 -6.72 -18.04 -23.23
C GLN A 281 -5.51 -17.47 -23.99
N LYS A 282 -5.05 -16.26 -23.62
CA LYS A 282 -3.83 -15.66 -24.19
C LYS A 282 -2.59 -16.48 -23.83
N PHE A 283 -2.49 -16.91 -22.57
CA PHE A 283 -1.39 -17.78 -22.13
C PHE A 283 -1.40 -19.13 -22.83
N GLU A 284 -2.56 -19.77 -23.00
CA GLU A 284 -2.67 -20.99 -23.79
C GLU A 284 -2.20 -20.80 -25.25
N LYS A 285 -2.60 -19.70 -25.88
CA LYS A 285 -2.15 -19.36 -27.23
C LYS A 285 -0.64 -19.13 -27.27
N SER A 286 -0.10 -18.44 -26.27
CA SER A 286 1.35 -18.21 -26.13
C SER A 286 2.11 -19.52 -25.95
N ALA A 287 1.64 -20.43 -25.08
CA ALA A 287 2.22 -21.75 -24.88
C ALA A 287 2.28 -22.55 -26.18
N ARG A 288 1.18 -22.57 -26.99
CA ARG A 288 1.15 -23.22 -28.30
C ARG A 288 2.16 -22.62 -29.29
N ASN A 289 2.29 -21.28 -29.32
CA ASN A 289 3.27 -20.60 -30.17
C ASN A 289 4.71 -20.96 -29.74
N MET A 290 5.00 -20.94 -28.44
CA MET A 290 6.32 -21.30 -27.90
C MET A 290 6.66 -22.78 -28.12
N GLN A 291 5.66 -23.66 -28.17
CA GLN A 291 5.87 -25.09 -28.53
C GLN A 291 6.49 -25.23 -29.91
N SER A 292 6.05 -24.46 -30.88
CA SER A 292 6.62 -24.49 -32.24
C SER A 292 8.02 -23.89 -32.29
N LEU A 293 8.31 -22.89 -31.41
CA LEU A 293 9.58 -22.19 -31.35
C LEU A 293 10.60 -22.83 -30.39
N SER A 294 10.19 -23.76 -29.54
CA SER A 294 11.06 -24.42 -28.54
C SER A 294 12.22 -25.18 -29.16
N ARG A 295 12.07 -25.61 -30.43
CA ARG A 295 13.14 -26.27 -31.19
C ARG A 295 14.30 -25.34 -31.53
N TYR A 296 14.07 -24.04 -31.54
CA TYR A 296 15.05 -23.03 -31.97
C TYR A 296 15.71 -22.28 -30.80
N SER A 297 15.12 -22.33 -29.62
CA SER A 297 15.65 -21.62 -28.43
C SER A 297 15.28 -22.31 -27.12
N ARG A 298 16.29 -22.53 -26.28
CA ARG A 298 16.10 -23.07 -24.93
C ARG A 298 15.24 -22.12 -24.05
N SER A 299 15.36 -20.81 -24.27
CA SER A 299 14.54 -19.81 -23.58
C SER A 299 13.05 -20.02 -23.85
N ASN A 300 12.67 -20.29 -25.10
CA ASN A 300 11.26 -20.58 -25.45
C ASN A 300 10.74 -21.85 -24.77
N SER A 301 11.62 -22.87 -24.59
CA SER A 301 11.25 -24.08 -23.87
C SER A 301 11.00 -23.81 -22.38
N ILE A 302 11.85 -23.01 -21.74
CA ILE A 302 11.71 -22.63 -20.32
C ILE A 302 10.46 -21.77 -20.13
N ASN A 303 10.24 -20.75 -20.97
CA ASN A 303 9.07 -19.89 -20.89
C ASN A 303 7.77 -20.67 -21.10
N ARG A 304 7.77 -21.66 -22.01
CA ARG A 304 6.64 -22.55 -22.17
C ARG A 304 6.36 -23.35 -20.90
N GLU A 305 7.38 -23.91 -20.27
CA GLU A 305 7.22 -24.70 -19.04
C GLU A 305 6.62 -23.84 -17.91
N TRP A 306 7.03 -22.58 -17.80
CA TRP A 306 6.46 -21.64 -16.83
C TRP A 306 4.99 -21.34 -17.11
N ILE A 307 4.64 -21.08 -18.38
CA ILE A 307 3.25 -20.85 -18.78
C ILE A 307 2.39 -22.10 -18.54
N ASP A 308 2.88 -23.28 -18.89
CA ASP A 308 2.17 -24.55 -18.66
C ASP A 308 1.94 -24.78 -17.15
N ARG A 309 2.92 -24.45 -16.29
CA ARG A 309 2.79 -24.51 -14.83
C ARG A 309 1.72 -23.53 -14.32
N TYR A 310 1.77 -22.28 -14.77
CA TYR A 310 0.80 -21.26 -14.41
C TYR A 310 -0.64 -21.67 -14.79
N LEU A 311 -0.84 -22.18 -16.02
CA LEU A 311 -2.14 -22.66 -16.49
C LEU A 311 -2.63 -23.87 -15.68
N ASN A 312 -1.73 -24.81 -15.38
CA ASN A 312 -2.06 -25.98 -14.56
C ASN A 312 -2.51 -25.58 -13.15
N GLU A 313 -1.84 -24.65 -12.50
CA GLU A 313 -2.24 -24.11 -11.18
C GLU A 313 -3.60 -23.41 -11.27
N ALA A 314 -3.79 -22.54 -12.26
CA ALA A 314 -5.05 -21.83 -12.46
C ALA A 314 -6.24 -22.79 -12.58
N HIS A 315 -6.11 -23.83 -13.43
CA HIS A 315 -7.19 -24.78 -13.68
C HIS A 315 -7.36 -25.81 -12.54
N SER A 316 -6.27 -26.28 -11.94
CA SER A 316 -6.33 -27.30 -10.88
C SER A 316 -6.94 -26.77 -9.59
N TYR A 317 -6.66 -25.52 -9.25
CA TYR A 317 -7.10 -24.90 -8.00
C TYR A 317 -8.19 -23.83 -8.19
N GLY A 318 -8.62 -23.57 -9.42
CA GLY A 318 -9.63 -22.55 -9.73
C GLY A 318 -9.19 -21.15 -9.34
N LEU A 319 -7.89 -20.82 -9.52
CA LEU A 319 -7.31 -19.55 -9.15
C LEU A 319 -7.68 -18.46 -10.15
N THR A 320 -7.89 -17.25 -9.64
CA THR A 320 -8.21 -16.08 -10.46
C THR A 320 -6.93 -15.35 -10.86
N SER A 321 -6.66 -15.30 -12.19
CA SER A 321 -5.53 -14.56 -12.75
C SER A 321 -5.76 -13.05 -12.65
N VAL A 322 -4.79 -12.33 -12.10
CA VAL A 322 -4.75 -10.88 -11.98
C VAL A 322 -3.37 -10.35 -12.39
N ARG A 323 -3.25 -9.04 -12.54
CA ARG A 323 -1.93 -8.39 -12.56
C ARG A 323 -1.68 -7.73 -11.22
N ALA A 324 -0.43 -7.71 -10.81
CA ALA A 324 -0.02 -7.05 -9.57
C ALA A 324 1.21 -6.17 -9.79
N HIS A 325 1.39 -5.21 -8.88
CA HIS A 325 2.58 -4.38 -8.78
C HIS A 325 2.74 -3.92 -7.34
N PHE A 326 3.99 -3.85 -6.88
CA PHE A 326 4.31 -3.35 -5.55
C PHE A 326 5.46 -2.37 -5.66
N ASN A 327 5.39 -1.26 -4.93
CA ASN A 327 6.50 -0.32 -4.89
C ASN A 327 6.61 0.39 -3.56
N VAL A 328 7.84 0.70 -3.19
CA VAL A 328 8.19 1.53 -2.03
C VAL A 328 8.67 2.87 -2.54
N MET A 329 7.90 3.91 -2.27
CA MET A 329 8.25 5.30 -2.53
C MET A 329 8.72 5.94 -1.24
N ALA A 330 10.00 6.26 -1.15
CA ALA A 330 10.59 6.84 0.04
C ALA A 330 11.26 8.18 -0.29
N TRP A 331 11.42 9.05 0.71
CA TRP A 331 11.97 10.38 0.49
C TRP A 331 12.79 10.91 1.67
N SER A 332 13.65 11.87 1.35
CA SER A 332 14.43 12.67 2.30
C SER A 332 14.63 14.07 1.74
N ASP A 333 14.73 15.05 2.60
CA ASP A 333 15.15 16.43 2.29
C ASP A 333 16.66 16.53 2.04
N ASP A 334 17.43 15.57 2.51
CA ASP A 334 18.88 15.48 2.38
C ASP A 334 19.32 14.39 1.37
N ALA A 335 20.31 14.72 0.54
CA ALA A 335 20.85 13.80 -0.47
C ALA A 335 21.59 12.60 0.12
N GLU A 336 22.29 12.78 1.25
CA GLU A 336 22.99 11.70 1.94
C GLU A 336 21.97 10.79 2.64
N GLY A 337 20.97 11.38 3.29
CA GLY A 337 19.85 10.67 3.87
C GLY A 337 19.10 9.83 2.82
N LEU A 338 18.85 10.36 1.61
CA LEU A 338 18.25 9.58 0.53
C LEU A 338 19.09 8.39 0.11
N LYS A 339 20.42 8.52 0.10
CA LYS A 339 21.32 7.39 -0.22
C LYS A 339 21.23 6.27 0.82
N HIS A 340 21.14 6.64 2.11
CA HIS A 340 20.93 5.66 3.19
C HIS A 340 19.57 4.98 3.02
N ILE A 341 18.51 5.73 2.77
CA ILE A 341 17.17 5.20 2.55
C ILE A 341 17.14 4.20 1.37
N LYS A 342 17.81 4.53 0.25
CA LYS A 342 17.91 3.60 -0.90
C LYS A 342 18.55 2.26 -0.52
N ASN A 343 19.59 2.30 0.29
CA ASN A 343 20.27 1.09 0.77
C ASN A 343 19.39 0.30 1.75
N ASP A 344 18.68 0.99 2.64
CA ASP A 344 17.81 0.36 3.62
C ASP A 344 16.62 -0.34 2.93
N VAL A 345 15.93 0.35 2.00
CA VAL A 345 14.84 -0.24 1.22
C VAL A 345 15.35 -1.44 0.41
N GLY A 346 16.48 -1.30 -0.27
CA GLY A 346 17.10 -2.41 -1.01
C GLY A 346 17.42 -3.61 -0.12
N SER A 347 17.93 -3.37 1.09
CA SER A 347 18.25 -4.43 2.06
C SER A 347 16.98 -5.12 2.58
N GLN A 348 15.92 -4.38 2.84
CA GLN A 348 14.65 -4.96 3.29
C GLN A 348 13.99 -5.80 2.19
N LEU A 349 13.98 -5.33 0.94
CA LEU A 349 13.52 -6.13 -0.20
C LEU A 349 14.35 -7.41 -0.37
N ALA A 350 15.68 -7.31 -0.27
CA ALA A 350 16.55 -8.48 -0.34
C ALA A 350 16.31 -9.48 0.83
N SER A 351 15.92 -8.98 2.02
CA SER A 351 15.55 -9.85 3.15
C SER A 351 14.27 -10.65 2.92
N MET A 352 13.40 -10.17 2.01
CA MET A 352 12.21 -10.87 1.51
C MET A 352 12.53 -11.78 0.31
N GLU A 353 13.81 -11.98 -0.01
CA GLU A 353 14.27 -12.67 -1.22
C GLU A 353 13.79 -12.03 -2.54
N CYS A 354 13.38 -10.75 -2.48
CA CYS A 354 13.03 -9.97 -3.66
C CYS A 354 14.26 -9.33 -4.30
N VAL A 355 14.22 -9.10 -5.61
CA VAL A 355 15.26 -8.36 -6.33
C VAL A 355 14.95 -6.86 -6.23
N PRO A 356 15.76 -6.05 -5.52
CA PRO A 356 15.48 -4.63 -5.36
C PRO A 356 15.80 -3.88 -6.66
N ARG A 357 14.77 -3.47 -7.39
CA ARG A 357 14.92 -2.62 -8.58
C ARG A 357 14.66 -1.15 -8.22
N HIS A 358 15.67 -0.32 -8.38
CA HIS A 358 15.51 1.13 -8.26
C HIS A 358 15.04 1.69 -9.62
N ASN A 359 13.79 2.15 -9.67
CA ASN A 359 13.20 2.73 -10.87
C ASN A 359 13.29 4.26 -10.82
N THR A 360 13.94 4.86 -11.83
CA THR A 360 14.05 6.32 -11.97
C THR A 360 13.25 6.85 -13.15
N ILE A 361 13.08 6.06 -14.20
CA ILE A 361 12.47 6.49 -15.45
C ILE A 361 10.97 6.64 -15.29
N ASP A 362 10.33 5.63 -14.72
CA ASP A 362 8.87 5.58 -14.56
C ASP A 362 8.40 6.15 -13.21
N CYS A 363 9.35 6.58 -12.36
CA CYS A 363 9.04 7.18 -11.06
C CYS A 363 7.97 8.30 -11.15
N PRO A 364 8.04 9.26 -12.08
CA PRO A 364 6.98 10.28 -12.22
C PRO A 364 5.62 9.68 -12.58
N THR A 365 5.57 8.69 -13.46
CA THR A 365 4.33 8.04 -13.89
C THR A 365 3.72 7.21 -12.76
N LEU A 366 4.53 6.44 -12.04
CA LEU A 366 4.09 5.63 -10.91
C LEU A 366 3.67 6.49 -9.71
N TYR A 367 4.38 7.59 -9.43
CA TYR A 367 3.95 8.58 -8.45
C TYR A 367 2.57 9.16 -8.80
N TRP A 368 2.37 9.50 -10.07
CA TRP A 368 1.11 10.06 -10.55
C TRP A 368 -0.04 9.06 -10.46
N ALA A 369 0.20 7.81 -10.84
CA ALA A 369 -0.78 6.73 -10.72
C ALA A 369 -1.11 6.38 -9.25
N ALA A 370 -0.17 6.59 -8.32
CA ALA A 370 -0.38 6.34 -6.89
C ALA A 370 -1.17 7.46 -6.18
N MET A 371 -1.48 8.56 -6.85
CA MET A 371 -2.35 9.59 -6.30
C MET A 371 -3.74 9.02 -6.01
N PRO A 372 -4.35 9.32 -4.85
CA PRO A 372 -5.70 8.89 -4.51
C PRO A 372 -6.70 9.20 -5.63
N GLY A 373 -7.37 8.17 -6.15
CA GLY A 373 -8.34 8.29 -7.25
C GLY A 373 -7.75 8.22 -8.67
N ASN A 374 -6.44 8.02 -8.84
CA ASN A 374 -5.82 7.95 -10.17
C ASN A 374 -5.21 6.57 -10.51
N ALA A 375 -5.56 5.52 -9.78
CA ALA A 375 -5.01 4.17 -10.00
C ALA A 375 -5.33 3.59 -11.38
N ALA A 376 -6.34 4.10 -12.10
CA ALA A 376 -6.63 3.71 -13.48
C ALA A 376 -5.57 4.15 -14.50
N ASP A 377 -4.71 5.12 -14.14
CA ASP A 377 -3.60 5.61 -14.96
C ASP A 377 -2.33 4.74 -14.80
N PHE A 378 -2.43 3.63 -14.08
CA PHE A 378 -1.31 2.74 -13.82
C PHE A 378 -0.82 2.06 -15.12
N PRO A 379 0.50 2.13 -15.45
CA PRO A 379 1.03 1.58 -16.69
C PRO A 379 1.05 0.05 -16.68
N ALA A 380 0.54 -0.56 -17.73
CA ALA A 380 0.39 -2.01 -17.83
C ALA A 380 1.73 -2.76 -17.85
N GLU A 381 2.77 -2.16 -18.43
CA GLU A 381 4.13 -2.72 -18.52
C GLU A 381 4.85 -2.81 -17.16
N GLU A 382 4.41 -2.04 -16.17
CA GLU A 382 4.95 -2.06 -14.81
C GLU A 382 4.24 -3.09 -13.92
N SER A 383 3.42 -3.97 -14.49
CA SER A 383 2.69 -5.00 -13.75
C SER A 383 2.97 -6.40 -14.27
N PHE A 384 2.98 -7.38 -13.38
CA PHE A 384 3.18 -8.78 -13.70
C PHE A 384 1.92 -9.62 -13.45
N HIS A 385 1.78 -10.73 -14.17
CA HIS A 385 0.68 -11.68 -13.97
C HIS A 385 0.94 -12.60 -12.79
N THR A 386 -0.08 -12.76 -11.95
CA THR A 386 -0.08 -13.63 -10.78
C THR A 386 -1.51 -14.05 -10.44
N PHE A 387 -1.71 -14.70 -9.28
CA PHE A 387 -3.03 -15.00 -8.74
C PHE A 387 -3.34 -14.11 -7.56
N ILE A 388 -4.63 -13.89 -7.26
CA ILE A 388 -5.08 -13.08 -6.11
C ILE A 388 -4.40 -13.57 -4.84
N GLU A 389 -4.37 -14.88 -4.63
CA GLU A 389 -3.84 -15.51 -3.43
C GLU A 389 -2.34 -15.19 -3.22
N GLN A 390 -1.57 -15.11 -4.30
CA GLN A 390 -0.15 -14.74 -4.22
C GLN A 390 0.06 -13.24 -4.04
N ALA A 391 -0.73 -12.42 -4.76
CA ALA A 391 -0.66 -10.97 -4.67
C ALA A 391 -0.97 -10.45 -3.26
N VAL A 392 -1.98 -11.01 -2.61
CA VAL A 392 -2.41 -10.61 -1.25
C VAL A 392 -1.35 -10.94 -0.19
N CYS A 393 -0.49 -11.94 -0.39
CA CYS A 393 0.63 -12.19 0.53
C CYS A 393 1.60 -10.99 0.66
N LEU A 394 1.60 -10.09 -0.32
CA LEU A 394 2.42 -8.88 -0.30
C LEU A 394 1.70 -7.66 0.31
N PHE A 395 0.52 -7.85 0.91
CA PHE A 395 -0.11 -6.81 1.71
C PHE A 395 0.51 -6.76 3.10
N THR A 396 0.65 -5.55 3.65
CA THR A 396 0.96 -5.36 5.07
C THR A 396 -0.34 -5.51 5.86
N GLU A 397 -0.33 -6.28 6.93
CA GLU A 397 -1.55 -6.67 7.66
C GLU A 397 -1.56 -6.21 9.12
N GLU A 398 -0.58 -5.42 9.52
CA GLU A 398 -0.46 -4.89 10.88
C GLU A 398 -0.18 -3.39 10.92
N THR A 399 -0.55 -2.76 12.03
CA THR A 399 -0.30 -1.34 12.32
C THR A 399 0.38 -1.14 13.66
N ASN A 400 0.75 0.12 13.96
CA ASN A 400 1.31 0.48 15.27
C ASN A 400 0.37 0.10 16.41
N TYR A 401 0.93 -0.21 17.57
CA TYR A 401 0.18 -0.28 18.81
C TYR A 401 -0.60 1.02 19.06
N ARG A 402 -1.80 0.87 19.62
CA ARG A 402 -2.62 1.98 20.10
C ARG A 402 -2.40 2.19 21.60
N SER A 403 -2.35 3.45 22.02
CA SER A 403 -2.35 3.77 23.45
C SER A 403 -3.71 3.50 24.05
N SER A 404 -3.74 3.01 25.28
CA SER A 404 -4.95 2.94 26.10
C SER A 404 -5.56 4.34 26.29
N LEU A 405 -6.88 4.40 26.31
CA LEU A 405 -7.64 5.62 26.61
C LEU A 405 -7.79 5.84 28.13
N SER A 406 -7.39 4.87 28.96
CA SER A 406 -7.44 4.97 30.41
C SER A 406 -6.52 6.07 30.93
N PRO A 407 -6.94 6.84 31.97
CA PRO A 407 -6.07 7.79 32.62
C PRO A 407 -4.98 7.12 33.50
N PHE A 408 -5.11 5.83 33.73
CA PHE A 408 -4.18 5.01 34.50
C PHE A 408 -3.34 4.14 33.59
N GLY A 409 -2.14 3.80 34.00
CA GLY A 409 -1.30 2.90 33.26
C GLY A 409 0.18 3.26 33.29
N ILE A 410 0.95 2.57 32.47
CA ILE A 410 2.41 2.72 32.39
C ILE A 410 2.76 3.27 31.01
N LYS A 411 3.63 4.27 30.95
CA LYS A 411 4.18 4.76 29.69
C LYS A 411 5.35 3.89 29.25
N MET A 412 5.28 3.41 28.04
CA MET A 412 6.27 2.55 27.40
C MET A 412 6.63 3.07 25.99
N VAL A 413 7.51 2.39 25.31
CA VAL A 413 7.85 2.67 23.92
C VAL A 413 7.80 1.37 23.11
N ASP A 414 7.21 1.45 21.93
CA ASP A 414 7.32 0.36 20.97
C ASP A 414 8.75 0.29 20.44
N ARG A 415 9.36 -0.88 20.56
CA ARG A 415 10.77 -1.09 20.21
C ARG A 415 11.05 -0.97 18.71
N LEU A 416 10.09 -1.29 17.86
CA LEU A 416 10.27 -1.24 16.40
C LEU A 416 10.08 0.17 15.85
N THR A 417 8.98 0.80 16.20
CA THR A 417 8.58 2.08 15.60
C THR A 417 9.05 3.29 16.42
N GLY A 418 9.49 3.06 17.68
CA GLY A 418 9.83 4.13 18.60
C GLY A 418 8.62 4.90 19.16
N LYS A 419 7.38 4.42 18.87
CA LYS A 419 6.15 5.10 19.27
C LYS A 419 5.97 5.08 20.78
N PRO A 420 5.75 6.23 21.42
CA PRO A 420 5.35 6.29 22.83
C PRO A 420 3.96 5.69 23.01
N LEU A 421 3.83 4.81 24.00
CA LEU A 421 2.61 4.09 24.30
C LEU A 421 2.22 4.32 25.75
N HIS A 422 0.94 4.54 25.98
CA HIS A 422 0.32 4.49 27.29
C HIS A 422 -0.46 3.18 27.38
N LEU A 423 -0.09 2.30 28.31
CA LEU A 423 -0.67 0.98 28.46
C LEU A 423 -1.30 0.84 29.83
N ASP A 424 -2.59 0.57 29.87
CA ASP A 424 -3.30 0.10 31.06
C ASP A 424 -3.64 -1.37 30.87
N ILE A 425 -3.11 -2.20 31.76
CA ILE A 425 -3.33 -3.66 31.73
C ILE A 425 -4.82 -4.00 31.85
N SER A 426 -5.60 -3.16 32.52
CA SER A 426 -7.04 -3.35 32.71
C SER A 426 -7.88 -3.07 31.46
N ASP A 427 -7.30 -2.33 30.50
CA ASP A 427 -7.97 -1.84 29.27
C ASP A 427 -7.64 -2.70 28.03
N LEU A 428 -6.77 -3.70 28.21
CA LEU A 428 -6.41 -4.61 27.13
C LEU A 428 -7.59 -5.54 26.77
N PRO A 429 -7.78 -5.89 25.49
CA PRO A 429 -8.82 -6.81 25.04
C PRO A 429 -8.74 -8.17 25.72
N MET A 430 -7.52 -8.63 26.00
CA MET A 430 -7.25 -9.79 26.85
C MET A 430 -6.85 -9.31 28.24
N LYS A 431 -7.75 -9.43 29.20
CA LYS A 431 -7.44 -9.12 30.60
C LYS A 431 -6.39 -10.10 31.11
N PRO A 432 -5.23 -9.63 31.62
CA PRO A 432 -4.25 -10.50 32.21
C PRO A 432 -4.86 -11.16 33.43
N VAL A 433 -4.80 -12.49 33.49
CA VAL A 433 -5.21 -13.28 34.67
C VAL A 433 -3.99 -13.41 35.56
N SER A 434 -3.98 -12.67 36.68
CA SER A 434 -2.99 -12.92 37.72
C SER A 434 -3.45 -14.09 38.60
N TYR A 435 -2.73 -15.20 38.53
CA TYR A 435 -2.90 -16.28 39.47
C TYR A 435 -2.02 -16.02 40.71
N THR A 436 -2.63 -15.64 41.82
CA THR A 436 -1.96 -15.76 43.11
C THR A 436 -2.12 -17.21 43.57
N HIS A 437 -1.11 -18.03 43.37
CA HIS A 437 -1.00 -19.30 44.08
C HIS A 437 -0.71 -19.01 45.54
N LEU A 438 -1.73 -19.01 46.33
CA LEU A 438 -1.61 -19.25 47.77
C LEU A 438 -1.45 -20.77 47.95
N THR A 439 -0.24 -21.28 47.96
CA THR A 439 0.07 -22.55 48.56
C THR A 439 0.00 -22.37 50.07
N LEU A 440 -1.03 -22.88 50.69
CA LEU A 440 -1.08 -23.18 52.12
C LEU A 440 -0.15 -24.34 52.44
#